data_4565aa9ee1d44ee2d19728e638000c34
#
_entry.id   4565aa9ee1d44ee2d19728e638000c34
#
_cell.length_a   1.000
_cell.length_b   1.000
_cell.length_c   1.000
_cell.angle_alpha   90.00
_cell.angle_beta   90.00
_cell.angle_gamma   90.00
#
_symmetry.space_group_name_H-M   'P 1'
#
loop_
_entity.id
_entity.type
_entity.pdbx_description
1 polymer ?
#
loop_
_entity_poly.entity_id
_entity_poly.type
_entity_poly.pdbx_seq_one_letter_code
_entity_poly.pdbx_strand_id
1 'polypeptide(L)'
;GVIGAALGFQTCVHMSADAKQWKKDLLRSRGVEVREYASDYSAAVAAGRKLASEDARAYFVDDEQSQDLFLGYAVAAKRLQKQLEAMQIPVDDAHPLVVYLPCGVGGAPGGICYGLKKLYGDNVICCYVEPTEAPCMLLGLGTGRMENICCADVGLSGKTAADGLAVGRPSGLVARTTRELVSCEATVRDRALFRYQKKLWETENIFIEPSACAGFHSYVQLARACAA
;
A
#
# COMPACT_ATOMS: atom_id res chain seq x y z
N GLY A 1 3.26 13.41 7.87
CA GLY A 1 3.52 14.12 9.15
C GLY A 1 4.97 14.56 9.25
N VAL A 2 5.92 13.62 9.37
CA VAL A 2 7.34 13.91 9.66
C VAL A 2 7.99 14.87 8.66
N ILE A 3 7.79 14.64 7.36
CA ILE A 3 8.35 15.51 6.31
C ILE A 3 7.74 16.91 6.37
N GLY A 4 6.42 17.01 6.54
CA GLY A 4 5.75 18.31 6.65
C GLY A 4 6.25 19.13 7.85
N ALA A 5 6.40 18.49 9.01
CA ALA A 5 6.97 19.15 10.19
C ALA A 5 8.42 19.60 9.95
N ALA A 6 9.25 18.75 9.31
CA ALA A 6 10.63 19.11 8.98
C ALA A 6 10.74 20.27 7.98
N LEU A 7 9.73 20.49 7.14
CA LEU A 7 9.62 21.63 6.23
C LEU A 7 8.99 22.87 6.86
N GLY A 8 8.65 22.83 8.14
CA GLY A 8 8.08 23.95 8.89
C GLY A 8 6.57 24.11 8.76
N PHE A 9 5.86 23.14 8.18
CA PHE A 9 4.39 23.16 8.18
C PHE A 9 3.83 22.73 9.54
N GLN A 10 2.69 23.29 9.91
CA GLN A 10 1.87 22.75 10.99
C GLN A 10 1.23 21.45 10.48
N THR A 11 1.63 20.33 11.04
CA THR A 11 1.19 19.01 10.60
C THR A 11 0.35 18.30 11.65
N CYS A 12 -0.77 17.75 11.22
CA CYS A 12 -1.64 16.92 12.04
C CYS A 12 -1.84 15.57 11.34
N VAL A 13 -1.75 14.48 12.10
CA VAL A 13 -2.04 13.13 11.62
C VAL A 13 -3.25 12.57 12.36
N HIS A 14 -4.25 12.17 11.61
CA HIS A 14 -5.47 11.55 12.11
C HIS A 14 -5.28 10.03 12.11
N MET A 15 -5.44 9.39 13.25
CA MET A 15 -5.17 7.96 13.44
C MET A 15 -6.27 7.26 14.21
N SER A 16 -6.49 5.96 13.96
CA SER A 16 -7.26 5.13 14.87
C SER A 16 -6.56 5.03 16.23
N ALA A 17 -7.33 4.96 17.30
CA ALA A 17 -6.82 4.70 18.64
C ALA A 17 -6.06 3.36 18.73
N ASP A 18 -6.42 2.38 17.90
CA ASP A 18 -5.77 1.07 17.82
C ASP A 18 -4.40 1.09 17.10
N ALA A 19 -4.02 2.23 16.49
CA ALA A 19 -2.70 2.36 15.85
C ALA A 19 -1.57 2.15 16.87
N LYS A 20 -0.49 1.52 16.43
CA LYS A 20 0.66 1.15 17.27
C LYS A 20 1.22 2.38 18.02
N GLN A 21 1.37 2.26 19.34
CA GLN A 21 1.81 3.36 20.20
C GLN A 21 3.14 3.98 19.72
N TRP A 22 4.11 3.16 19.34
CA TRP A 22 5.40 3.65 18.87
C TRP A 22 5.30 4.58 17.64
N LYS A 23 4.30 4.37 16.74
CA LYS A 23 4.05 5.25 15.58
C LYS A 23 3.57 6.62 16.04
N LYS A 24 2.66 6.65 17.02
CA LYS A 24 2.16 7.89 17.62
C LYS A 24 3.27 8.67 18.32
N ASP A 25 4.09 7.98 19.10
CA ASP A 25 5.21 8.58 19.83
C ASP A 25 6.28 9.12 18.87
N LEU A 26 6.59 8.41 17.79
CA LEU A 26 7.49 8.89 16.75
C LEU A 26 6.97 10.19 16.12
N LEU A 27 5.69 10.25 15.76
CA LEU A 27 5.10 11.45 15.18
C LEU A 27 5.17 12.64 16.15
N ARG A 28 4.76 12.44 17.40
CA ARG A 28 4.82 13.47 18.45
C ARG A 28 6.24 13.96 18.71
N SER A 29 7.24 13.06 18.75
CA SER A 29 8.65 13.43 18.94
C SER A 29 9.22 14.25 17.78
N ARG A 30 8.54 14.27 16.63
CA ARG A 30 8.88 15.08 15.46
C ARG A 30 8.05 16.35 15.31
N GLY A 31 7.30 16.74 16.37
CA GLY A 31 6.49 17.95 16.37
C GLY A 31 5.18 17.84 15.58
N VAL A 32 4.73 16.61 15.30
CA VAL A 32 3.47 16.37 14.60
C VAL A 32 2.34 16.23 15.62
N GLU A 33 1.24 16.95 15.43
CA GLU A 33 0.00 16.72 16.19
C GLU A 33 -0.59 15.35 15.79
N VAL A 34 -0.96 14.55 16.78
CA VAL A 34 -1.64 13.26 16.56
C VAL A 34 -3.02 13.31 17.17
N ARG A 35 -4.06 13.22 16.33
CA ARG A 35 -5.45 13.11 16.74
C ARG A 35 -5.92 11.67 16.64
N GLU A 36 -6.37 11.12 17.76
CA GLU A 36 -6.79 9.72 17.89
C GLU A 36 -8.31 9.63 17.87
N TYR A 37 -8.82 8.62 17.18
CA TYR A 37 -10.25 8.35 17.05
C TYR A 37 -10.55 6.95 17.60
N ALA A 38 -11.58 6.84 18.44
CA ALA A 38 -11.99 5.57 19.05
C ALA A 38 -12.65 4.59 18.07
N SER A 39 -12.92 5.02 16.85
CA SER A 39 -13.45 4.21 15.74
C SER A 39 -12.36 3.86 14.74
N ASP A 40 -12.76 3.21 13.66
CA ASP A 40 -11.87 2.71 12.63
C ASP A 40 -11.13 3.80 11.83
N TYR A 41 -10.27 3.36 10.92
CA TYR A 41 -9.52 4.19 9.99
C TYR A 41 -10.43 5.14 9.18
N SER A 42 -11.58 4.67 8.70
CA SER A 42 -12.50 5.45 7.86
C SER A 42 -13.02 6.70 8.58
N ALA A 43 -13.29 6.59 9.89
CA ALA A 43 -13.72 7.75 10.68
C ALA A 43 -12.59 8.77 10.89
N ALA A 44 -11.35 8.32 11.06
CA ALA A 44 -10.19 9.20 11.14
C ALA A 44 -10.00 9.99 9.83
N VAL A 45 -10.12 9.33 8.68
CA VAL A 45 -10.07 9.95 7.35
C VAL A 45 -11.19 10.97 7.16
N ALA A 46 -12.43 10.62 7.48
CA ALA A 46 -13.58 11.51 7.36
C ALA A 46 -13.43 12.76 8.23
N ALA A 47 -12.95 12.62 9.46
CA ALA A 47 -12.71 13.73 10.38
C ALA A 47 -11.58 14.65 9.86
N GLY A 48 -10.48 14.08 9.37
CA GLY A 48 -9.37 14.85 8.79
C GLY A 48 -9.80 15.64 7.56
N ARG A 49 -10.53 15.01 6.66
CA ARG A 49 -11.08 15.65 5.45
C ARG A 49 -12.01 16.81 5.80
N LYS A 50 -12.92 16.61 6.77
CA LYS A 50 -13.83 17.65 7.24
C LYS A 50 -13.06 18.85 7.81
N LEU A 51 -12.14 18.62 8.74
CA LEU A 51 -11.35 19.70 9.37
C LEU A 51 -10.53 20.49 8.34
N ALA A 52 -9.93 19.82 7.37
CA ALA A 52 -9.18 20.49 6.32
C ALA A 52 -10.10 21.32 5.39
N SER A 53 -11.34 20.89 5.16
CA SER A 53 -12.30 21.66 4.34
C SER A 53 -12.79 22.94 5.03
N GLU A 54 -12.65 23.05 6.33
CA GLU A 54 -13.04 24.21 7.15
C GLU A 54 -11.93 25.27 7.28
N ASP A 55 -10.70 25.00 6.87
CA ASP A 55 -9.57 25.95 6.87
C ASP A 55 -8.94 26.05 5.46
N ALA A 56 -9.10 27.18 4.81
CA ALA A 56 -8.57 27.45 3.47
C ALA A 56 -7.03 27.36 3.36
N ARG A 57 -6.30 27.34 4.50
CA ARG A 57 -4.85 27.17 4.56
C ARG A 57 -4.45 25.72 4.76
N ALA A 58 -5.40 24.82 5.02
CA ALA A 58 -5.16 23.41 5.23
C ALA A 58 -5.17 22.65 3.91
N TYR A 59 -4.25 21.70 3.78
CA TYR A 59 -4.24 20.71 2.71
C TYR A 59 -4.34 19.31 3.32
N PHE A 60 -5.39 18.59 2.96
CA PHE A 60 -5.56 17.20 3.38
C PHE A 60 -4.86 16.27 2.41
N VAL A 61 -3.80 15.60 2.89
CA VAL A 61 -3.14 14.52 2.13
C VAL A 61 -4.00 13.27 2.27
N ASP A 62 -4.93 13.12 1.33
CA ASP A 62 -5.93 12.07 1.30
C ASP A 62 -5.38 10.84 0.59
N ASP A 63 -5.12 9.77 1.32
CA ASP A 63 -4.57 8.53 0.76
C ASP A 63 -5.58 7.71 -0.07
N GLU A 64 -6.88 8.06 0.01
CA GLU A 64 -7.91 7.48 -0.83
C GLU A 64 -8.11 8.22 -2.17
N GLN A 65 -7.94 9.56 -2.20
CA GLN A 65 -8.37 10.39 -3.32
C GLN A 65 -7.30 11.36 -3.85
N SER A 66 -6.15 11.52 -3.19
CA SER A 66 -5.13 12.46 -3.65
C SER A 66 -4.40 11.96 -4.89
N GLN A 67 -4.59 12.68 -6.00
CA GLN A 67 -3.84 12.44 -7.24
C GLN A 67 -2.35 12.75 -7.05
N ASP A 68 -2.02 13.80 -6.29
CA ASP A 68 -0.63 14.18 -6.02
C ASP A 68 0.10 13.08 -5.25
N LEU A 69 -0.55 12.49 -4.25
CA LEU A 69 0.00 11.37 -3.50
C LEU A 69 0.23 10.15 -4.41
N PHE A 70 -0.77 9.80 -5.22
CA PHE A 70 -0.69 8.71 -6.20
C PHE A 70 0.48 8.91 -7.17
N LEU A 71 0.59 10.10 -7.78
CA LEU A 71 1.67 10.44 -8.69
C LEU A 71 3.04 10.51 -7.99
N GLY A 72 3.07 10.93 -6.72
CA GLY A 72 4.26 10.89 -5.88
C GLY A 72 4.84 9.48 -5.76
N TYR A 73 3.99 8.47 -5.59
CA TYR A 73 4.42 7.07 -5.58
C TYR A 73 4.92 6.59 -6.95
N ALA A 74 4.41 7.13 -8.05
CA ALA A 74 4.87 6.76 -9.40
C ALA A 74 6.35 7.09 -9.64
N VAL A 75 6.92 8.04 -8.89
CA VAL A 75 8.35 8.39 -8.96
C VAL A 75 9.24 7.20 -8.61
N ALA A 76 8.77 6.25 -7.79
CA ALA A 76 9.51 5.03 -7.47
C ALA A 76 9.88 4.22 -8.72
N ALA A 77 9.05 4.23 -9.76
CA ALA A 77 9.33 3.57 -11.03
C ALA A 77 10.59 4.10 -11.71
N LYS A 78 10.79 5.43 -11.74
CA LYS A 78 12.00 6.05 -12.28
C LYS A 78 13.25 5.75 -11.46
N ARG A 79 13.10 5.62 -10.14
CA ARG A 79 14.21 5.23 -9.26
C ARG A 79 14.60 3.78 -9.50
N LEU A 80 13.62 2.88 -9.61
CA LEU A 80 13.85 1.47 -9.93
C LEU A 80 14.49 1.32 -11.31
N GLN A 81 14.00 2.05 -12.32
CA GLN A 81 14.60 2.05 -13.66
C GLN A 81 16.11 2.35 -13.59
N LYS A 82 16.51 3.43 -12.93
CA LYS A 82 17.93 3.79 -12.79
C LYS A 82 18.75 2.71 -12.06
N GLN A 83 18.15 2.03 -11.08
CA GLN A 83 18.82 0.93 -10.37
C GLN A 83 19.02 -0.28 -11.29
N LEU A 84 17.99 -0.67 -12.05
CA LEU A 84 18.08 -1.79 -13.00
C LEU A 84 19.10 -1.49 -14.12
N GLU A 85 19.10 -0.26 -14.67
CA GLU A 85 20.08 0.19 -15.65
C GLU A 85 21.52 0.12 -15.10
N ALA A 86 21.73 0.61 -13.87
CA ALA A 86 23.04 0.55 -13.22
C ALA A 86 23.52 -0.88 -12.93
N MET A 87 22.59 -1.81 -12.71
CA MET A 87 22.84 -3.24 -12.52
C MET A 87 22.90 -4.01 -13.85
N GLN A 88 22.71 -3.35 -14.98
CA GLN A 88 22.62 -3.96 -16.31
C GLN A 88 21.56 -5.06 -16.43
N ILE A 89 20.45 -4.90 -15.70
CA ILE A 89 19.30 -5.81 -15.76
C ILE A 89 18.33 -5.30 -16.84
N PRO A 90 18.18 -6.01 -17.96
CA PRO A 90 17.24 -5.60 -19.00
C PRO A 90 15.79 -5.82 -18.58
N VAL A 91 14.90 -4.96 -19.09
CA VAL A 91 13.44 -5.14 -18.99
C VAL A 91 12.88 -4.99 -20.41
N ASP A 92 12.56 -6.13 -21.02
CA ASP A 92 12.09 -6.24 -22.40
C ASP A 92 11.19 -7.48 -22.56
N ASP A 93 10.74 -7.79 -23.78
CA ASP A 93 9.87 -8.94 -24.08
C ASP A 93 10.46 -10.29 -23.66
N ALA A 94 11.78 -10.43 -23.70
CA ALA A 94 12.48 -11.66 -23.32
C ALA A 94 12.72 -11.71 -21.79
N HIS A 95 12.75 -10.56 -21.15
CA HIS A 95 13.05 -10.41 -19.71
C HIS A 95 12.01 -9.51 -19.04
N PRO A 96 10.75 -9.97 -18.91
CA PRO A 96 9.70 -9.18 -18.28
C PRO A 96 9.96 -8.98 -16.79
N LEU A 97 9.73 -7.76 -16.30
CA LEU A 97 9.84 -7.44 -14.88
C LEU A 97 8.54 -7.82 -14.15
N VAL A 98 8.61 -8.73 -13.19
CA VAL A 98 7.48 -9.07 -12.32
C VAL A 98 7.64 -8.34 -10.99
N VAL A 99 6.62 -7.57 -10.59
CA VAL A 99 6.64 -6.76 -9.36
C VAL A 99 5.49 -7.15 -8.45
N TYR A 100 5.81 -7.56 -7.24
CA TYR A 100 4.84 -7.91 -6.20
C TYR A 100 4.68 -6.75 -5.23
N LEU A 101 3.51 -6.17 -5.18
CA LEU A 101 3.21 -4.92 -4.49
C LEU A 101 2.25 -5.17 -3.32
N PRO A 102 2.70 -5.10 -2.05
CA PRO A 102 1.80 -5.10 -0.91
C PRO A 102 0.74 -4.00 -1.06
N CYS A 103 -0.53 -4.36 -0.93
CA CYS A 103 -1.66 -3.47 -1.16
C CYS A 103 -2.57 -3.37 0.08
N GLY A 104 -2.81 -2.15 0.53
CA GLY A 104 -3.85 -1.78 1.47
C GLY A 104 -4.88 -0.91 0.75
N VAL A 105 -5.01 0.37 1.08
CA VAL A 105 -5.90 1.31 0.37
C VAL A 105 -5.57 1.45 -1.12
N GLY A 106 -4.33 1.19 -1.51
CA GLY A 106 -3.88 1.10 -2.90
C GLY A 106 -2.97 2.23 -3.37
N GLY A 107 -2.79 3.33 -2.62
CA GLY A 107 -2.04 4.50 -3.07
C GLY A 107 -0.63 4.19 -3.55
N ALA A 108 0.18 3.55 -2.72
CA ALA A 108 1.55 3.18 -3.04
C ALA A 108 1.65 2.14 -4.18
N PRO A 109 1.00 0.95 -4.09
CA PRO A 109 1.07 -0.05 -5.14
C PRO A 109 0.49 0.47 -6.47
N GLY A 110 -0.59 1.25 -6.42
CA GLY A 110 -1.20 1.83 -7.62
C GLY A 110 -0.31 2.83 -8.32
N GLY A 111 0.29 3.76 -7.58
CA GLY A 111 1.22 4.75 -8.15
C GLY A 111 2.46 4.08 -8.74
N ILE A 112 3.04 3.10 -8.04
CA ILE A 112 4.19 2.33 -8.54
C ILE A 112 3.82 1.56 -9.80
N CYS A 113 2.70 0.82 -9.79
CA CYS A 113 2.18 0.10 -10.96
C CYS A 113 2.01 1.03 -12.16
N TYR A 114 1.31 2.15 -11.97
CA TYR A 114 1.11 3.16 -13.01
C TYR A 114 2.45 3.66 -13.58
N GLY A 115 3.39 4.04 -12.72
CA GLY A 115 4.70 4.52 -13.13
C GLY A 115 5.49 3.48 -13.93
N LEU A 116 5.49 2.22 -13.50
CA LEU A 116 6.17 1.12 -14.17
C LEU A 116 5.53 0.80 -15.53
N LYS A 117 4.20 0.75 -15.61
CA LYS A 117 3.48 0.56 -16.88
C LYS A 117 3.73 1.71 -17.87
N LYS A 118 3.92 2.94 -17.39
CA LYS A 118 4.30 4.08 -18.25
C LYS A 118 5.73 3.97 -18.81
N LEU A 119 6.65 3.32 -18.08
CA LEU A 119 8.04 3.16 -18.51
C LEU A 119 8.24 1.92 -19.40
N TYR A 120 7.61 0.82 -19.07
CA TYR A 120 7.90 -0.48 -19.64
C TYR A 120 6.72 -1.13 -20.38
N GLY A 121 5.53 -0.52 -20.34
CA GLY A 121 4.37 -1.06 -21.03
C GLY A 121 4.03 -2.47 -20.57
N ASP A 122 3.91 -3.38 -21.53
CA ASP A 122 3.58 -4.80 -21.28
C ASP A 122 4.77 -5.63 -20.75
N ASN A 123 5.99 -5.07 -20.83
CA ASN A 123 7.18 -5.71 -20.27
C ASN A 123 7.24 -5.67 -18.73
N VAL A 124 6.23 -5.12 -18.06
CA VAL A 124 6.08 -5.23 -16.61
C VAL A 124 4.76 -5.89 -16.23
N ILE A 125 4.86 -6.83 -15.29
CA ILE A 125 3.73 -7.56 -14.72
C ILE A 125 3.59 -7.12 -13.26
N CYS A 126 2.51 -6.43 -12.92
CA CYS A 126 2.25 -5.96 -11.56
C CYS A 126 1.23 -6.87 -10.87
N CYS A 127 1.62 -7.39 -9.70
CA CYS A 127 0.79 -8.26 -8.87
C CYS A 127 0.53 -7.58 -7.52
N TYR A 128 -0.74 -7.38 -7.14
CA TYR A 128 -1.07 -6.91 -5.80
C TYR A 128 -1.11 -8.07 -4.81
N VAL A 129 -0.72 -7.79 -3.57
CA VAL A 129 -0.73 -8.80 -2.51
C VAL A 129 -1.36 -8.21 -1.25
N GLU A 130 -2.45 -8.80 -0.80
CA GLU A 130 -3.27 -8.32 0.32
C GLU A 130 -3.37 -9.36 1.44
N PRO A 131 -3.62 -8.94 2.69
CA PRO A 131 -3.95 -9.90 3.75
C PRO A 131 -5.27 -10.63 3.45
N THR A 132 -5.34 -11.92 3.77
CA THR A 132 -6.56 -12.73 3.56
C THR A 132 -7.79 -12.16 4.26
N GLU A 133 -7.60 -11.48 5.40
CA GLU A 133 -8.70 -10.86 6.17
C GLU A 133 -9.03 -9.41 5.74
N ALA A 134 -8.19 -8.79 4.90
CA ALA A 134 -8.37 -7.42 4.43
C ALA A 134 -8.05 -7.27 2.93
N PRO A 135 -8.65 -8.08 2.02
CA PRO A 135 -8.37 -8.03 0.58
C PRO A 135 -9.29 -7.02 -0.12
N CYS A 136 -9.24 -5.76 0.29
CA CYS A 136 -10.22 -4.78 -0.17
C CYS A 136 -10.09 -4.44 -1.66
N MET A 137 -8.86 -4.39 -2.20
CA MET A 137 -8.62 -4.10 -3.61
C MET A 137 -9.07 -5.27 -4.50
N LEU A 138 -8.76 -6.51 -4.11
CA LEU A 138 -9.24 -7.73 -4.76
C LEU A 138 -10.78 -7.75 -4.83
N LEU A 139 -11.44 -7.42 -3.74
CA LEU A 139 -12.90 -7.33 -3.72
C LEU A 139 -13.40 -6.24 -4.66
N GLY A 140 -12.79 -5.05 -4.62
CA GLY A 140 -13.16 -3.92 -5.47
C GLY A 140 -13.01 -4.21 -6.95
N LEU A 141 -11.85 -4.70 -7.37
CA LEU A 141 -11.51 -5.02 -8.75
C LEU A 141 -12.25 -6.28 -9.24
N GLY A 142 -12.22 -7.36 -8.47
CA GLY A 142 -12.82 -8.65 -8.84
C GLY A 142 -14.33 -8.60 -8.98
N THR A 143 -15.02 -7.78 -8.17
CA THR A 143 -16.49 -7.58 -8.28
C THR A 143 -16.86 -6.44 -9.23
N GLY A 144 -15.92 -5.60 -9.63
CA GLY A 144 -16.18 -4.38 -10.39
C GLY A 144 -16.86 -3.27 -9.59
N ARG A 145 -17.06 -3.44 -8.26
CA ARG A 145 -17.76 -2.47 -7.40
C ARG A 145 -16.85 -1.36 -6.89
N MET A 146 -15.54 -1.49 -7.07
CA MET A 146 -14.51 -0.53 -6.64
C MET A 146 -14.66 -0.17 -5.15
N GLU A 147 -14.77 1.12 -4.82
CA GLU A 147 -14.99 1.62 -3.46
C GLU A 147 -16.39 1.32 -2.88
N ASN A 148 -17.29 0.76 -3.67
CA ASN A 148 -18.65 0.44 -3.23
C ASN A 148 -18.79 -0.95 -2.61
N ILE A 149 -17.68 -1.57 -2.24
CA ILE A 149 -17.61 -2.81 -1.47
C ILE A 149 -16.53 -2.70 -0.40
N CYS A 150 -16.74 -3.33 0.74
CA CYS A 150 -15.73 -3.44 1.80
C CYS A 150 -15.62 -4.87 2.32
N CYS A 151 -14.55 -5.15 3.05
CA CYS A 151 -14.30 -6.47 3.63
C CYS A 151 -15.43 -6.95 4.53
N ALA A 152 -16.06 -6.04 5.30
CA ALA A 152 -17.18 -6.37 6.18
C ALA A 152 -18.43 -6.83 5.41
N ASP A 153 -18.64 -6.35 4.17
CA ASP A 153 -19.81 -6.75 3.35
C ASP A 153 -19.77 -8.24 2.98
N VAL A 154 -18.60 -8.86 3.05
CA VAL A 154 -18.39 -10.30 2.78
C VAL A 154 -18.00 -11.10 4.03
N GLY A 155 -18.18 -10.50 5.21
CA GLY A 155 -17.95 -11.15 6.49
C GLY A 155 -16.49 -11.27 6.92
N LEU A 156 -15.57 -10.55 6.28
CA LEU A 156 -14.16 -10.51 6.67
C LEU A 156 -13.92 -9.51 7.80
N SER A 157 -13.02 -9.88 8.73
CA SER A 157 -12.78 -9.11 9.95
C SER A 157 -11.98 -7.83 9.74
N GLY A 158 -11.21 -7.72 8.66
CA GLY A 158 -10.24 -6.66 8.43
C GLY A 158 -9.01 -6.71 9.35
N LYS A 159 -8.92 -7.70 10.26
CA LYS A 159 -7.87 -7.82 11.27
C LYS A 159 -6.69 -8.63 10.74
N THR A 160 -5.50 -8.05 10.75
CA THR A 160 -4.26 -8.69 10.30
C THR A 160 -3.05 -8.11 11.04
N ALA A 161 -2.00 -8.91 11.17
CA ALA A 161 -0.70 -8.45 11.67
C ALA A 161 -0.01 -7.48 10.71
N ALA A 162 -0.41 -7.46 9.43
CA ALA A 162 0.02 -6.50 8.43
C ALA A 162 -0.77 -5.18 8.61
N ASP A 163 -0.55 -4.46 9.70
CA ASP A 163 -1.32 -3.27 10.08
C ASP A 163 -1.26 -2.13 9.04
N GLY A 164 -0.18 -2.05 8.26
CA GLY A 164 -0.08 -1.15 7.11
C GLY A 164 -0.97 -1.52 5.91
N LEU A 165 -1.54 -2.73 5.91
CA LEU A 165 -2.45 -3.24 4.88
C LEU A 165 -3.86 -3.53 5.43
N ALA A 166 -4.12 -3.24 6.71
CA ALA A 166 -5.38 -3.50 7.38
C ALA A 166 -6.45 -2.46 6.99
N VAL A 167 -6.84 -2.46 5.73
CA VAL A 167 -7.80 -1.51 5.15
C VAL A 167 -9.05 -2.26 4.68
N GLY A 168 -10.21 -1.79 5.13
CA GLY A 168 -11.48 -2.45 4.82
C GLY A 168 -12.05 -2.10 3.45
N ARG A 169 -11.65 -0.98 2.86
CA ARG A 169 -12.21 -0.44 1.60
C ARG A 169 -11.10 0.11 0.70
N PRO A 170 -11.08 -0.20 -0.61
CA PRO A 170 -10.04 0.31 -1.51
C PRO A 170 -10.28 1.77 -1.89
N SER A 171 -9.23 2.46 -2.29
CA SER A 171 -9.35 3.74 -2.99
C SER A 171 -10.05 3.55 -4.33
N GLY A 172 -11.15 4.28 -4.54
CA GLY A 172 -11.85 4.27 -5.83
C GLY A 172 -11.02 4.89 -6.95
N LEU A 173 -10.22 5.92 -6.64
CA LEU A 173 -9.27 6.51 -7.59
C LEU A 173 -8.29 5.45 -8.10
N VAL A 174 -7.65 4.74 -7.17
CA VAL A 174 -6.64 3.72 -7.50
C VAL A 174 -7.28 2.55 -8.23
N ALA A 175 -8.38 1.99 -7.71
CA ALA A 175 -9.06 0.85 -8.32
C ALA A 175 -9.42 1.12 -9.79
N ARG A 176 -10.03 2.28 -10.09
CA ARG A 176 -10.36 2.66 -11.46
C ARG A 176 -9.14 2.88 -12.35
N THR A 177 -8.09 3.51 -11.82
CA THR A 177 -6.89 3.82 -12.59
C THR A 177 -6.07 2.57 -12.92
N THR A 178 -6.05 1.58 -12.01
CA THR A 178 -5.17 0.41 -12.14
C THR A 178 -5.89 -0.85 -12.60
N ARG A 179 -7.20 -0.82 -12.79
CA ARG A 179 -8.01 -1.96 -13.21
C ARG A 179 -7.43 -2.74 -14.40
N GLU A 180 -7.00 -2.02 -15.43
CA GLU A 180 -6.45 -2.61 -16.66
C GLU A 180 -4.92 -2.75 -16.61
N LEU A 181 -4.28 -2.33 -15.52
CA LEU A 181 -2.82 -2.33 -15.36
C LEU A 181 -2.33 -3.46 -14.47
N VAL A 182 -3.14 -3.90 -13.52
CA VAL A 182 -2.83 -4.99 -12.60
C VAL A 182 -3.04 -6.33 -13.29
N SER A 183 -2.02 -7.15 -13.28
CA SER A 183 -2.04 -8.44 -13.96
C SER A 183 -2.55 -9.57 -13.08
N CYS A 184 -2.33 -9.50 -11.77
CA CYS A 184 -2.81 -10.49 -10.81
C CYS A 184 -2.96 -9.91 -9.41
N GLU A 185 -3.77 -10.58 -8.61
CA GLU A 185 -3.91 -10.32 -7.18
C GLU A 185 -3.81 -11.63 -6.40
N ALA A 186 -3.19 -11.55 -5.22
CA ALA A 186 -3.03 -12.69 -4.34
C ALA A 186 -3.31 -12.29 -2.89
N THR A 187 -3.72 -13.25 -2.07
CA THR A 187 -3.90 -13.02 -0.63
C THR A 187 -2.89 -13.83 0.18
N VAL A 188 -2.47 -13.28 1.32
CA VAL A 188 -1.50 -13.88 2.23
C VAL A 188 -2.03 -13.92 3.67
N ARG A 189 -1.84 -15.05 4.33
CA ARG A 189 -2.18 -15.23 5.76
C ARG A 189 -1.05 -14.71 6.64
N ASP A 190 -1.39 -14.14 7.80
CA ASP A 190 -0.44 -13.60 8.79
C ASP A 190 0.71 -14.56 9.13
N ARG A 191 0.39 -15.86 9.30
CA ARG A 191 1.41 -16.88 9.56
C ARG A 191 2.50 -16.94 8.48
N ALA A 192 2.15 -16.66 7.23
CA ALA A 192 3.14 -16.63 6.15
C ALA A 192 4.01 -15.38 6.23
N LEU A 193 3.43 -14.22 6.59
CA LEU A 193 4.16 -12.96 6.77
C LEU A 193 5.28 -13.11 7.80
N PHE A 194 4.96 -13.64 8.99
CA PHE A 194 5.96 -13.87 10.04
C PHE A 194 7.04 -14.88 9.61
N ARG A 195 6.68 -15.89 8.83
CA ARG A 195 7.65 -16.84 8.30
C ARG A 195 8.62 -16.20 7.31
N TYR A 196 8.14 -15.30 6.43
CA TYR A 196 8.99 -14.54 5.52
C TYR A 196 9.87 -13.55 6.26
N GLN A 197 9.31 -12.83 7.25
CA GLN A 197 10.08 -11.91 8.10
C GLN A 197 11.23 -12.62 8.81
N LYS A 198 10.94 -13.77 9.44
CA LYS A 198 11.97 -14.59 10.10
C LYS A 198 13.04 -15.05 9.10
N LYS A 199 12.63 -15.54 7.93
CA LYS A 199 13.55 -16.04 6.91
C LYS A 199 14.48 -14.94 6.41
N LEU A 200 13.93 -13.76 6.11
CA LEU A 200 14.70 -12.60 5.67
C LEU A 200 15.71 -12.16 6.72
N TRP A 201 15.31 -12.17 7.99
CA TRP A 201 16.23 -11.91 9.09
C TRP A 201 17.37 -12.94 9.19
N GLU A 202 17.04 -14.23 9.08
CA GLU A 202 18.01 -15.33 9.20
C GLU A 202 19.01 -15.38 8.02
N THR A 203 18.58 -14.99 6.80
CA THR A 203 19.43 -15.11 5.60
C THR A 203 20.17 -13.83 5.25
N GLU A 204 19.52 -12.67 5.43
CA GLU A 204 20.03 -11.38 4.95
C GLU A 204 20.30 -10.37 6.07
N ASN A 205 19.96 -10.73 7.33
CA ASN A 205 20.00 -9.82 8.46
C ASN A 205 19.18 -8.53 8.23
N ILE A 206 18.09 -8.63 7.47
CA ILE A 206 17.17 -7.54 7.17
C ILE A 206 15.88 -7.76 7.95
N PHE A 207 15.49 -6.77 8.74
CA PHE A 207 14.23 -6.76 9.47
C PHE A 207 13.27 -5.72 8.89
N ILE A 208 12.12 -6.19 8.39
CA ILE A 208 11.03 -5.35 7.87
C ILE A 208 9.72 -5.71 8.57
N GLU A 209 8.74 -4.82 8.52
CA GLU A 209 7.42 -5.08 9.11
C GLU A 209 6.65 -6.18 8.35
N PRO A 210 5.67 -6.86 9.00
CA PRO A 210 4.89 -7.91 8.36
C PRO A 210 4.20 -7.47 7.05
N SER A 211 3.70 -6.24 6.99
CA SER A 211 3.08 -5.68 5.78
C SER A 211 4.00 -5.73 4.55
N ALA A 212 5.28 -5.37 4.74
CA ALA A 212 6.26 -5.39 3.66
C ALA A 212 6.59 -6.82 3.19
N CYS A 213 6.44 -7.82 4.06
CA CYS A 213 6.68 -9.22 3.72
C CYS A 213 5.61 -9.82 2.79
N ALA A 214 4.47 -9.16 2.58
CA ALA A 214 3.39 -9.69 1.76
C ALA A 214 3.85 -9.98 0.31
N GLY A 215 4.69 -9.12 -0.26
CA GLY A 215 5.20 -9.28 -1.61
C GLY A 215 5.93 -10.61 -1.89
N PHE A 216 6.57 -11.20 -0.87
CA PHE A 216 7.25 -12.51 -1.06
C PHE A 216 6.29 -13.67 -1.33
N HIS A 217 5.01 -13.53 -0.91
CA HIS A 217 4.07 -14.65 -0.97
C HIS A 217 3.71 -15.05 -2.40
N SER A 218 3.42 -14.10 -3.25
CA SER A 218 2.99 -14.34 -4.63
C SER A 218 4.10 -15.01 -5.47
N TYR A 219 5.36 -14.60 -5.27
CA TYR A 219 6.49 -15.28 -5.88
C TYR A 219 6.53 -16.75 -5.51
N VAL A 220 6.40 -17.09 -4.22
CA VAL A 220 6.41 -18.48 -3.74
C VAL A 220 5.22 -19.28 -4.27
N GLN A 221 4.04 -18.67 -4.39
CA GLN A 221 2.86 -19.32 -4.97
C GLN A 221 3.05 -19.62 -6.46
N LEU A 222 3.51 -18.65 -7.23
CA LEU A 222 3.75 -18.83 -8.67
C LEU A 222 4.84 -19.86 -8.94
N ALA A 223 5.97 -19.79 -8.22
CA ALA A 223 7.05 -20.75 -8.36
C ALA A 223 6.58 -22.20 -8.08
N ARG A 224 5.68 -22.39 -7.11
CA ARG A 224 5.09 -23.70 -6.83
C ARG A 224 4.12 -24.16 -7.91
N ALA A 225 3.30 -23.25 -8.44
CA ALA A 225 2.34 -23.58 -9.51
C ALA A 225 3.05 -23.96 -10.82
N CYS A 226 4.22 -23.34 -11.10
CA CYS A 226 5.02 -23.68 -12.28
C CYS A 226 5.85 -24.97 -12.12
N ALA A 227 6.05 -25.45 -10.89
CA ALA A 227 6.80 -26.68 -10.60
C ALA A 227 5.90 -27.93 -10.45
N ALA A 228 4.59 -27.78 -10.50
CA ALA A 228 3.58 -28.84 -10.42
C ALA A 228 3.07 -29.24 -11.81
#